data_98ce6472752c2f23c761ff201151d806
#
_entry.id   98ce6472752c2f23c761ff201151d806
#
_cell.length_a   1.000
_cell.length_b   1.000
_cell.length_c   1.000
_cell.angle_alpha   90.00
_cell.angle_beta   90.00
_cell.angle_gamma   90.00
#
_symmetry.space_group_name_H-M   'P 1'
#
loop_
_entity.id
_entity.type
_entity.pdbx_description
1 polymer ?
#
loop_
_entity_poly.entity_id
_entity_poly.type
_entity_poly.pdbx_seq_one_letter_code
_entity_poly.pdbx_strand_id
1 'polypeptide(L)'
;MLIFTTSDTRDALDKHRLSIQNYIELMSRSDFFICPPGGRMPHSHNLIEAMSVGTIPITNYHSYMRPPLTSDDNCLAFSTLEEFEKIIDRALQMPAAEVQRLREGVLSYYDEHLEPKSFGKKLMERPASILEVVVNDESGR
;
A
#
# COMPACT_ATOMS: atom_id res chain seq x y z
N MET A 1 9.45 -12.40 -11.94
CA MET A 1 10.76 -12.20 -11.26
C MET A 1 10.47 -11.78 -9.83
N LEU A 2 10.93 -12.55 -8.85
CA LEU A 2 10.72 -12.22 -7.44
C LEU A 2 11.93 -11.37 -6.98
N ILE A 3 11.67 -10.15 -6.52
CA ILE A 3 12.72 -9.25 -6.04
C ILE A 3 12.52 -9.07 -4.54
N PHE A 4 13.53 -9.45 -3.76
CA PHE A 4 13.58 -9.17 -2.34
C PHE A 4 14.40 -7.90 -2.12
N THR A 5 13.79 -6.87 -1.54
CA THR A 5 14.52 -5.72 -1.04
C THR A 5 14.44 -5.72 0.48
N THR A 6 15.57 -5.78 1.15
CA THR A 6 15.64 -5.52 2.59
C THR A 6 16.15 -4.09 2.77
N SER A 7 15.33 -3.19 3.24
CA SER A 7 15.77 -1.88 3.69
C SER A 7 15.56 -1.79 5.19
N ASP A 8 16.55 -2.15 5.98
CA ASP A 8 16.57 -1.67 7.36
C ASP A 8 17.06 -0.22 7.32
N THR A 9 16.16 0.71 7.57
CA THR A 9 16.50 2.14 7.61
C THR A 9 17.48 2.51 8.72
N ARG A 10 17.75 1.57 9.63
CA ARG A 10 18.71 1.74 10.73
C ARG A 10 20.12 1.40 10.34
N ASP A 11 20.35 0.71 9.24
CA ASP A 11 21.70 0.36 8.77
C ASP A 11 22.12 1.29 7.63
N ALA A 12 22.76 2.41 8.01
CA ALA A 12 23.27 3.42 7.07
C ALA A 12 24.41 2.93 6.16
N LEU A 13 24.87 1.69 6.35
CA LEU A 13 25.98 1.08 5.62
C LEU A 13 25.52 0.11 4.53
N ASP A 14 24.21 -0.06 4.34
CA ASP A 14 23.71 -1.00 3.32
C ASP A 14 23.95 -0.46 1.91
N LYS A 15 24.97 -1.02 1.26
CA LYS A 15 25.37 -0.71 -0.13
C LYS A 15 24.28 -1.04 -1.18
N HIS A 16 23.24 -1.74 -0.76
CA HIS A 16 22.12 -2.17 -1.62
C HIS A 16 20.85 -1.32 -1.46
N ARG A 17 20.94 -0.22 -0.71
CA ARG A 17 19.79 0.67 -0.50
C ARG A 17 19.39 1.34 -1.82
N LEU A 18 18.15 1.07 -2.25
CA LEU A 18 17.57 1.78 -3.37
C LEU A 18 17.28 3.24 -2.98
N SER A 19 17.50 4.18 -3.91
CA SER A 19 16.93 5.51 -3.77
C SER A 19 15.40 5.41 -3.77
N ILE A 20 14.71 6.36 -3.15
CA ILE A 20 13.23 6.41 -3.14
C ILE A 20 12.70 6.35 -4.58
N GLN A 21 13.33 7.05 -5.50
CA GLN A 21 12.91 7.08 -6.90
C GLN A 21 13.05 5.71 -7.58
N ASN A 22 14.18 5.01 -7.37
CA ASN A 22 14.38 3.67 -7.92
C ASN A 22 13.42 2.65 -7.28
N TYR A 23 13.10 2.82 -6.00
CA TYR A 23 12.15 1.98 -5.29
C TYR A 23 10.73 2.12 -5.86
N ILE A 24 10.26 3.35 -6.05
CA ILE A 24 8.96 3.62 -6.66
C ILE A 24 8.91 3.14 -8.11
N GLU A 25 9.99 3.33 -8.89
CA GLU A 25 10.07 2.82 -10.26
C GLU A 25 10.02 1.29 -10.29
N LEU A 26 10.74 0.60 -9.41
CA LEU A 26 10.67 -0.85 -9.29
C LEU A 26 9.26 -1.33 -8.93
N MET A 27 8.62 -0.65 -7.99
CA MET A 27 7.26 -0.94 -7.57
C MET A 27 6.27 -0.77 -8.74
N SER A 28 6.38 0.30 -9.54
CA SER A 28 5.51 0.55 -10.68
C SER A 28 5.60 -0.52 -11.78
N ARG A 29 6.70 -1.26 -11.85
CA ARG A 29 6.92 -2.39 -12.76
C ARG A 29 6.46 -3.73 -12.22
N SER A 30 6.03 -3.76 -10.95
CA SER A 30 5.59 -4.98 -10.29
C SER A 30 4.06 -5.06 -10.33
N ASP A 31 3.52 -6.25 -10.50
CA ASP A 31 2.07 -6.46 -10.44
C ASP A 31 1.57 -6.45 -9.00
N PHE A 32 2.34 -7.04 -8.10
CA PHE A 32 1.98 -7.20 -6.69
C PHE A 32 3.10 -6.74 -5.76
N PHE A 33 2.70 -6.24 -4.59
CA PHE A 33 3.61 -5.89 -3.52
C PHE A 33 3.12 -6.43 -2.18
N ILE A 34 3.98 -7.17 -1.49
CA ILE A 34 3.67 -7.67 -0.13
C ILE A 34 3.88 -6.51 0.83
N CYS A 35 2.78 -6.06 1.46
CA CYS A 35 2.76 -4.96 2.40
C CYS A 35 2.74 -5.50 3.83
N PRO A 36 3.90 -5.64 4.49
CA PRO A 36 3.92 -6.01 5.90
C PRO A 36 3.37 -4.88 6.77
N PRO A 37 2.76 -5.19 7.92
CA PRO A 37 2.31 -4.17 8.85
C PRO A 37 3.49 -3.38 9.41
N GLY A 38 3.25 -2.13 9.78
CA GLY A 38 4.22 -1.31 10.48
C GLY A 38 4.51 -1.81 11.90
N GLY A 39 5.70 -1.49 12.44
CA GLY A 39 6.14 -2.02 13.74
C GLY A 39 5.33 -1.52 14.95
N ARG A 40 4.67 -0.36 14.87
CA ARG A 40 3.85 0.23 15.94
C ARG A 40 2.38 0.32 15.57
N MET A 41 2.09 0.52 14.29
CA MET A 41 0.73 0.59 13.76
C MET A 41 0.63 -0.31 12.53
N PRO A 42 -0.55 -0.87 12.25
CA PRO A 42 -0.75 -1.69 11.05
C PRO A 42 -0.42 -0.92 9.77
N HIS A 43 -0.74 0.38 9.72
CA HIS A 43 -0.49 1.21 8.55
C HIS A 43 1.01 1.31 8.26
N SER A 44 1.37 0.94 7.05
CA SER A 44 2.70 1.13 6.50
C SER A 44 2.62 2.05 5.28
N HIS A 45 3.54 3.01 5.16
CA HIS A 45 3.65 3.88 3.99
C HIS A 45 3.84 3.08 2.70
N ASN A 46 4.46 1.90 2.78
CA ASN A 46 4.69 1.01 1.63
C ASN A 46 3.39 0.64 0.91
N LEU A 47 2.27 0.47 1.63
CA LEU A 47 0.98 0.19 1.04
C LEU A 47 0.49 1.39 0.20
N ILE A 48 0.60 2.59 0.74
CA ILE A 48 0.18 3.82 0.05
C ILE A 48 1.06 4.08 -1.17
N GLU A 49 2.38 3.86 -1.05
CA GLU A 49 3.34 3.98 -2.14
C GLU A 49 3.05 2.98 -3.26
N ALA A 50 2.78 1.71 -2.93
CA ALA A 50 2.38 0.70 -3.90
C ALA A 50 1.12 1.10 -4.65
N MET A 51 0.09 1.53 -3.92
CA MET A 51 -1.19 1.94 -4.51
C MET A 51 -1.04 3.18 -5.41
N SER A 52 -0.15 4.11 -5.06
CA SER A 52 0.10 5.34 -5.84
C SER A 52 0.60 5.08 -7.26
N VAL A 53 1.20 3.93 -7.50
CA VAL A 53 1.72 3.51 -8.80
C VAL A 53 0.93 2.35 -9.42
N GLY A 54 -0.22 2.02 -8.85
CA GLY A 54 -1.12 0.96 -9.34
C GLY A 54 -0.62 -0.46 -9.06
N THR A 55 0.34 -0.64 -8.15
CA THR A 55 0.78 -1.97 -7.74
C THR A 55 -0.19 -2.54 -6.73
N ILE A 56 -0.63 -3.78 -6.93
CA ILE A 56 -1.67 -4.42 -6.13
C ILE A 56 -1.09 -4.85 -4.78
N PRO A 57 -1.59 -4.31 -3.64
CA PRO A 57 -1.09 -4.69 -2.34
C PRO A 57 -1.61 -6.06 -1.90
N ILE A 58 -0.70 -6.89 -1.38
CA ILE A 58 -1.03 -8.12 -0.64
C ILE A 58 -0.85 -7.81 0.84
N THR A 59 -1.93 -7.82 1.64
CA THR A 59 -1.92 -7.28 3.00
C THR A 59 -2.84 -8.03 3.95
N ASN A 60 -2.50 -8.01 5.25
CA ASN A 60 -3.33 -8.58 6.32
C ASN A 60 -4.01 -7.51 7.20
N TYR A 61 -3.89 -6.23 6.83
CA TYR A 61 -4.50 -5.13 7.58
C TYR A 61 -5.40 -4.22 6.72
N HIS A 62 -5.96 -4.76 5.64
CA HIS A 62 -6.88 -4.10 4.72
C HIS A 62 -8.06 -3.40 5.43
N SER A 63 -8.56 -3.97 6.53
CA SER A 63 -9.68 -3.45 7.32
C SER A 63 -9.35 -2.19 8.13
N TYR A 64 -8.08 -1.86 8.30
CA TYR A 64 -7.65 -0.63 9.00
C TYR A 64 -7.69 0.61 8.11
N MET A 65 -7.74 0.44 6.78
CA MET A 65 -7.89 1.58 5.86
C MET A 65 -9.29 2.22 5.98
N ARG A 66 -9.42 3.47 5.57
CA ARG A 66 -10.69 4.22 5.64
C ARG A 66 -11.00 4.92 4.32
N PRO A 67 -11.99 4.39 3.57
CA PRO A 67 -12.76 3.16 3.82
C PRO A 67 -11.86 1.92 3.82
N PRO A 68 -12.32 0.74 4.32
CA PRO A 68 -11.56 -0.50 4.21
C PRO A 68 -11.26 -0.88 2.77
N LEU A 69 -10.08 -1.47 2.52
CA LEU A 69 -9.80 -2.10 1.24
C LEU A 69 -10.64 -3.37 1.09
N THR A 70 -11.02 -3.66 -0.15
CA THR A 70 -11.82 -4.83 -0.51
C THR A 70 -10.95 -5.86 -1.24
N SER A 71 -10.86 -7.07 -0.69
CA SER A 71 -10.13 -8.14 -1.37
C SER A 71 -10.74 -8.45 -2.73
N ASP A 72 -9.90 -8.75 -3.71
CA ASP A 72 -10.27 -9.03 -5.09
C ASP A 72 -10.86 -7.83 -5.85
N ASP A 73 -10.74 -6.62 -5.30
CA ASP A 73 -11.10 -5.38 -5.95
C ASP A 73 -9.91 -4.41 -6.01
N ASN A 74 -9.35 -4.06 -4.84
CA ASN A 74 -8.24 -3.12 -4.73
C ASN A 74 -7.09 -3.61 -3.83
N CYS A 75 -7.13 -4.86 -3.41
CA CYS A 75 -6.04 -5.56 -2.73
C CYS A 75 -6.23 -7.08 -2.84
N LEU A 76 -5.23 -7.83 -2.39
CA LEU A 76 -5.35 -9.23 -2.03
C LEU A 76 -5.16 -9.36 -0.52
N ALA A 77 -6.22 -9.74 0.21
CA ALA A 77 -6.22 -9.76 1.66
C ALA A 77 -6.08 -11.18 2.20
N PHE A 78 -5.30 -11.33 3.28
CA PHE A 78 -5.16 -12.59 4.01
C PHE A 78 -5.25 -12.33 5.52
N SER A 79 -5.57 -13.38 6.28
CA SER A 79 -5.63 -13.37 7.74
C SER A 79 -4.71 -14.42 8.35
N THR A 80 -4.41 -15.48 7.62
CA THR A 80 -3.57 -16.59 8.07
C THR A 80 -2.40 -16.85 7.12
N LEU A 81 -1.38 -17.56 7.59
CA LEU A 81 -0.25 -17.95 6.74
C LEU A 81 -0.70 -18.85 5.59
N GLU A 82 -1.64 -19.74 5.84
CA GLU A 82 -2.18 -20.63 4.81
C GLU A 82 -2.91 -19.84 3.69
N GLU A 83 -3.67 -18.82 4.07
CA GLU A 83 -4.29 -17.91 3.09
C GLU A 83 -3.25 -17.11 2.31
N PHE A 84 -2.19 -16.65 2.98
CA PHE A 84 -1.09 -15.96 2.32
C PHE A 84 -0.42 -16.83 1.26
N GLU A 85 -0.10 -18.10 1.56
CA GLU A 85 0.48 -19.04 0.61
C GLU A 85 -0.42 -19.23 -0.62
N LYS A 86 -1.73 -19.45 -0.40
CA LYS A 86 -2.70 -19.55 -1.50
C LYS A 86 -2.79 -18.29 -2.36
N ILE A 87 -2.69 -17.11 -1.74
CA ILE A 87 -2.70 -15.83 -2.45
C ILE A 87 -1.45 -15.67 -3.29
N ILE A 88 -0.28 -16.05 -2.79
CA ILE A 88 0.97 -16.01 -3.56
C ILE A 88 0.88 -16.93 -4.78
N ASP A 89 0.43 -18.17 -4.60
CA ASP A 89 0.27 -19.13 -5.71
C ASP A 89 -0.72 -18.59 -6.76
N ARG A 90 -1.83 -18.01 -6.32
CA ARG A 90 -2.80 -17.38 -7.20
C ARG A 90 -2.21 -16.17 -7.94
N ALA A 91 -1.52 -15.30 -7.25
CA ALA A 91 -0.91 -14.10 -7.83
C ALA A 91 0.11 -14.45 -8.94
N LEU A 92 0.91 -15.49 -8.72
CA LEU A 92 1.89 -15.96 -9.70
C LEU A 92 1.24 -16.55 -10.98
N GLN A 93 -0.02 -16.97 -10.91
CA GLN A 93 -0.75 -17.57 -12.02
C GLN A 93 -1.88 -16.68 -12.56
N MET A 94 -2.02 -15.45 -12.01
CA MET A 94 -3.14 -14.56 -12.32
C MET A 94 -3.10 -14.12 -13.79
N PRO A 95 -4.20 -14.23 -14.52
CA PRO A 95 -4.28 -13.74 -15.89
C PRO A 95 -4.10 -12.21 -15.97
N ALA A 96 -3.45 -11.73 -17.01
CA ALA A 96 -3.17 -10.31 -17.21
C ALA A 96 -4.44 -9.42 -17.15
N ALA A 97 -5.57 -9.91 -17.63
CA ALA A 97 -6.83 -9.18 -17.58
C ALA A 97 -7.34 -8.99 -16.14
N GLU A 98 -7.13 -9.98 -15.26
CA GLU A 98 -7.47 -9.88 -13.84
C GLU A 98 -6.52 -8.94 -13.09
N VAL A 99 -5.22 -9.02 -13.39
CA VAL A 99 -4.21 -8.07 -12.87
C VAL A 99 -4.60 -6.64 -13.26
N GLN A 100 -4.95 -6.41 -14.51
CA GLN A 100 -5.34 -5.08 -14.99
C GLN A 100 -6.59 -4.55 -14.27
N ARG A 101 -7.60 -5.39 -14.09
CA ARG A 101 -8.82 -5.02 -13.36
C ARG A 101 -8.51 -4.63 -11.90
N LEU A 102 -7.68 -5.41 -11.22
CA LEU A 102 -7.26 -5.08 -9.85
C LEU A 102 -6.46 -3.77 -9.78
N ARG A 103 -5.57 -3.52 -10.75
CA ARG A 103 -4.83 -2.25 -10.85
C ARG A 103 -5.76 -1.05 -10.99
N GLU A 104 -6.81 -1.18 -11.79
CA GLU A 104 -7.84 -0.13 -11.94
C GLU A 104 -8.55 0.15 -10.61
N GLY A 105 -8.91 -0.89 -9.86
CA GLY A 105 -9.49 -0.77 -8.53
C GLY A 105 -8.52 -0.10 -7.52
N VAL A 106 -7.23 -0.47 -7.57
CA VAL A 106 -6.18 0.14 -6.74
C VAL A 106 -6.03 1.63 -7.03
N LEU A 107 -5.91 2.02 -8.31
CA LEU A 107 -5.76 3.42 -8.72
C LEU A 107 -7.01 4.24 -8.38
N SER A 108 -8.20 3.69 -8.62
CA SER A 108 -9.45 4.34 -8.25
C SER A 108 -9.53 4.63 -6.75
N TYR A 109 -9.18 3.64 -5.92
CA TYR A 109 -9.15 3.83 -4.48
C TYR A 109 -8.11 4.87 -4.06
N TYR A 110 -6.90 4.82 -4.63
CA TYR A 110 -5.85 5.78 -4.33
C TYR A 110 -6.28 7.21 -4.65
N ASP A 111 -6.76 7.44 -5.86
CA ASP A 111 -7.19 8.76 -6.32
C ASP A 111 -8.33 9.32 -5.49
N GLU A 112 -9.26 8.45 -5.08
CA GLU A 112 -10.40 8.89 -4.29
C GLU A 112 -10.07 9.13 -2.81
N HIS A 113 -9.22 8.30 -2.20
CA HIS A 113 -9.11 8.26 -0.74
C HIS A 113 -7.72 8.61 -0.20
N LEU A 114 -6.65 8.44 -0.97
CA LEU A 114 -5.28 8.56 -0.49
C LEU A 114 -4.50 9.71 -1.15
N GLU A 115 -4.89 10.13 -2.34
CA GLU A 115 -4.22 11.23 -3.05
C GLU A 115 -4.37 12.53 -2.24
N PRO A 116 -3.23 13.22 -1.90
CA PRO A 116 -3.24 14.34 -0.97
C PRO A 116 -4.18 15.50 -1.37
N LYS A 117 -4.32 15.78 -2.68
CA LYS A 117 -5.22 16.84 -3.17
C LYS A 117 -6.68 16.46 -3.00
N SER A 118 -7.04 15.20 -3.29
CA SER A 118 -8.38 14.67 -3.09
C SER A 118 -8.76 14.68 -1.61
N PHE A 119 -7.83 14.30 -0.74
CA PHE A 119 -8.01 14.39 0.70
C PHE A 119 -8.22 15.85 1.17
N GLY A 120 -7.37 16.77 0.72
CA GLY A 120 -7.49 18.19 1.01
C GLY A 120 -8.83 18.78 0.57
N LYS A 121 -9.29 18.44 -0.63
CA LYS A 121 -10.61 18.85 -1.13
C LYS A 121 -11.75 18.33 -0.26
N LYS A 122 -11.75 17.05 0.10
CA LYS A 122 -12.75 16.45 0.98
C LYS A 122 -12.79 17.11 2.37
N LEU A 123 -11.63 17.52 2.91
CA LEU A 123 -11.57 18.28 4.16
C LEU A 123 -12.23 19.64 4.04
N MET A 124 -11.96 20.37 2.95
CA MET A 124 -12.52 21.71 2.71
C MET A 124 -14.04 21.70 2.43
N GLU A 125 -14.55 20.62 1.88
CA GLU A 125 -15.99 20.46 1.56
C GLU A 125 -16.82 20.00 2.76
N ARG A 126 -16.21 19.56 3.87
CA ARG A 126 -16.97 19.15 5.07
C ARG A 126 -17.47 20.35 5.84
N PRO A 127 -18.79 20.45 6.10
CA PRO A 127 -19.35 21.49 6.96
C PRO A 127 -19.04 21.17 8.43
N ALA A 128 -17.85 21.52 8.87
CA ALA A 128 -17.43 21.35 10.26
C ALA A 128 -17.00 22.70 10.83
N SER A 129 -17.47 23.03 12.03
CA SER A 129 -17.03 24.22 12.78
C SER A 129 -15.65 24.03 13.41
N ILE A 130 -15.23 22.77 13.60
CA ILE A 130 -13.91 22.38 14.14
C ILE A 130 -13.41 21.18 13.34
N LEU A 131 -12.19 21.26 12.84
CA LEU A 131 -11.48 20.16 12.21
C LEU A 131 -10.28 19.82 13.10
N GLU A 132 -10.28 18.62 13.68
CA GLU A 132 -9.13 18.07 14.40
C GLU A 132 -8.40 17.09 13.47
N VAL A 133 -7.13 17.39 13.18
CA VAL A 133 -6.26 16.51 12.42
C VAL A 133 -5.23 15.93 13.37
N VAL A 134 -5.34 14.63 13.63
CA VAL A 134 -4.35 13.92 14.43
C VAL A 134 -3.20 13.50 13.53
N VAL A 135 -2.05 14.13 13.72
CA VAL A 135 -0.80 13.76 13.06
C VAL A 135 0.06 13.01 14.06
N ASN A 136 0.36 11.75 13.75
CA ASN A 136 1.35 11.01 14.52
C ASN A 136 2.74 11.54 14.19
N ASP A 137 3.31 12.30 15.11
CA ASP A 137 4.70 12.74 15.03
C ASP A 137 5.62 11.64 15.59
N GLU A 138 6.43 11.06 14.72
CA GLU A 138 7.46 10.08 15.13
C GLU A 138 8.68 10.75 15.80
N SER A 139 8.73 12.08 15.87
CA SER A 139 9.84 12.82 16.47
C SER A 139 9.84 12.81 18.02
N GLY A 140 8.82 12.24 18.64
CA GLY A 140 8.75 12.05 20.10
C GLY A 140 9.64 10.90 20.58
N ARG A 141 10.95 11.07 20.56
CA ARG A 141 11.92 10.28 21.34
C ARG A 141 12.33 11.04 22.58
#